data_d2f53452e06bf27c10b4c9c88ddb674f
#
_entry.id   d2f53452e06bf27c10b4c9c88ddb674f
#
_cell.length_a   1.000
_cell.length_b   1.000
_cell.length_c   1.000
_cell.angle_alpha   90.00
_cell.angle_beta   90.00
_cell.angle_gamma   90.00
#
_symmetry.space_group_name_H-M   'P 1'
#
loop_
_entity.id
_entity.type
_entity.pdbx_description
1 polymer ?
#
loop_
_entity_poly.entity_id
_entity_poly.type
_entity_poly.pdbx_seq_one_letter_code
_entity_poly.pdbx_strand_id
1 'polypeptide(L)'
;MRSRYAAFALGLGPYLVRTLATTHPDLAAPRQELERTLSRAKERQRFTGLRVLHSALSENHGEVLFFARIFERGQDRSFAELSDFTREENAWRYASGILLPRAALPVEIDALTPVSFLALAASLATPAPGRC
;
A
#
# COMPACT_ATOMS: atom_id res chain seq x y z
N MET A 1 4.88 -4.20 6.83
CA MET A 1 4.18 -2.97 6.40
C MET A 1 4.52 -1.75 7.23
N ARG A 2 4.59 -1.89 8.54
CA ARG A 2 4.90 -0.76 9.43
C ARG A 2 6.19 -0.04 9.07
N SER A 3 7.25 -0.79 8.77
CA SER A 3 8.53 -0.20 8.39
C SER A 3 8.43 0.59 7.09
N ARG A 4 7.67 0.10 6.12
CA ARG A 4 7.49 0.81 4.86
C ARG A 4 6.68 2.09 5.05
N TYR A 5 5.64 2.05 5.91
CA TYR A 5 4.87 3.25 6.24
C TYR A 5 5.79 4.32 6.88
N ALA A 6 6.60 3.91 7.86
CA ALA A 6 7.56 4.80 8.48
C ALA A 6 8.57 5.34 7.46
N ALA A 7 9.02 4.49 6.53
CA ALA A 7 9.96 4.90 5.49
C ALA A 7 9.36 5.95 4.54
N PHE A 8 8.08 5.84 4.19
CA PHE A 8 7.40 6.89 3.42
C PHE A 8 7.33 8.19 4.21
N ALA A 9 6.96 8.12 5.48
CA ALA A 9 6.84 9.30 6.32
C ALA A 9 8.18 10.01 6.52
N LEU A 10 9.27 9.27 6.55
CA LEU A 10 10.62 9.81 6.74
C LEU A 10 11.35 10.07 5.42
N GLY A 11 10.78 9.70 4.29
CA GLY A 11 11.41 9.90 2.99
C GLY A 11 12.61 9.00 2.74
N LEU A 12 12.54 7.74 3.18
CA LEU A 12 13.64 6.78 3.03
C LEU A 12 13.49 6.00 1.71
N GLY A 13 13.66 6.69 0.58
CA GLY A 13 13.53 6.11 -0.75
C GLY A 13 14.35 4.85 -0.97
N PRO A 14 15.65 4.82 -0.62
CA PRO A 14 16.46 3.60 -0.78
C PRO A 14 15.88 2.38 -0.06
N TYR A 15 15.36 2.55 1.16
CA TYR A 15 14.71 1.46 1.89
C TYR A 15 13.46 0.98 1.15
N LEU A 16 12.64 1.92 0.66
CA LEU A 16 11.40 1.60 -0.05
C LEU A 16 11.68 0.79 -1.32
N VAL A 17 12.72 1.16 -2.06
CA VAL A 17 13.12 0.41 -3.26
C VAL A 17 13.69 -0.95 -2.89
N ARG A 18 14.57 -1.01 -1.88
CA ARG A 18 15.21 -2.25 -1.45
C ARG A 18 14.18 -3.30 -0.97
N THR A 19 13.05 -2.85 -0.43
CA THR A 19 12.01 -3.76 0.09
C THR A 19 10.94 -4.10 -0.93
N LEU A 20 11.09 -3.72 -2.19
CA LEU A 20 10.23 -4.19 -3.27
C LEU A 20 10.64 -5.61 -3.69
N ALA A 21 9.66 -6.43 -4.05
CA ALA A 21 9.93 -7.73 -4.65
C ALA A 21 10.68 -7.56 -5.96
N THR A 22 11.56 -8.49 -6.30
CA THR A 22 12.38 -8.39 -7.51
C THR A 22 11.54 -8.33 -8.80
N THR A 23 10.31 -8.82 -8.75
CA THR A 23 9.39 -8.81 -9.89
C THR A 23 8.50 -7.56 -9.92
N HIS A 24 8.66 -6.64 -8.96
CA HIS A 24 7.80 -5.46 -8.90
C HIS A 24 8.01 -4.56 -10.12
N PRO A 25 6.91 -4.12 -10.81
CA PRO A 25 7.04 -3.35 -12.04
C PRO A 25 7.76 -2.01 -11.87
N ASP A 26 7.72 -1.41 -10.68
CA ASP A 26 8.41 -0.14 -10.44
C ASP A 26 9.93 -0.26 -10.59
N LEU A 27 10.49 -1.46 -10.45
CA LEU A 27 11.92 -1.69 -10.62
C LEU A 27 12.38 -1.55 -12.08
N ALA A 28 11.47 -1.41 -13.02
CA ALA A 28 11.80 -1.10 -14.42
C ALA A 28 12.35 0.32 -14.57
N ALA A 29 12.04 1.24 -13.64
CA ALA A 29 12.56 2.59 -13.65
C ALA A 29 14.00 2.63 -13.14
N PRO A 30 14.81 3.64 -13.54
CA PRO A 30 16.16 3.80 -12.98
C PRO A 30 16.10 3.93 -11.46
N ARG A 31 16.97 3.18 -10.78
CA ARG A 31 16.91 3.06 -9.33
C ARG A 31 16.98 4.41 -8.60
N GLN A 32 17.92 5.27 -8.99
CA GLN A 32 18.07 6.57 -8.32
C GLN A 32 16.85 7.45 -8.50
N GLU A 33 16.24 7.40 -9.66
CA GLU A 33 15.03 8.16 -9.95
C GLU A 33 13.86 7.64 -9.11
N LEU A 34 13.69 6.32 -9.01
CA LEU A 34 12.67 5.71 -8.19
C LEU A 34 12.86 6.06 -6.71
N GLU A 35 14.09 5.97 -6.22
CA GLU A 35 14.40 6.34 -4.82
C GLU A 35 14.02 7.79 -4.52
N ARG A 36 14.33 8.71 -5.43
CA ARG A 36 13.95 10.11 -5.26
C ARG A 36 12.45 10.33 -5.28
N THR A 37 11.77 9.68 -6.21
CA THR A 37 10.31 9.78 -6.32
C THR A 37 9.64 9.32 -5.05
N LEU A 38 10.05 8.17 -4.51
CA LEU A 38 9.47 7.63 -3.28
C LEU A 38 9.81 8.48 -2.05
N SER A 39 11.02 9.05 -2.01
CA SER A 39 11.43 9.92 -0.91
C SER A 39 10.60 11.21 -0.83
N ARG A 40 10.11 11.69 -1.96
CA ARG A 40 9.39 12.95 -2.05
C ARG A 40 7.97 12.90 -1.51
N ALA A 41 7.44 11.72 -1.24
CA ALA A 41 6.08 11.60 -0.70
C ALA A 41 5.92 12.41 0.58
N LYS A 42 6.93 12.45 1.43
CA LYS A 42 6.89 13.21 2.69
C LYS A 42 6.75 14.72 2.49
N GLU A 43 7.14 15.24 1.33
CA GLU A 43 7.05 16.68 1.06
C GLU A 43 5.62 17.10 0.75
N ARG A 44 4.80 16.19 0.26
CA ARG A 44 3.43 16.48 -0.14
C ARG A 44 2.41 15.92 0.82
N GLN A 45 2.76 14.84 1.53
CA GLN A 45 1.81 14.08 2.33
C GLN A 45 2.24 14.03 3.79
N ARG A 46 1.26 14.18 4.67
CA ARG A 46 1.45 13.98 6.10
C ARG A 46 0.90 12.62 6.48
N PHE A 47 1.76 11.80 7.05
CA PHE A 47 1.44 10.45 7.50
C PHE A 47 1.09 10.52 8.98
N THR A 48 -0.20 10.41 9.29
CA THR A 48 -0.69 10.69 10.64
C THR A 48 -1.17 9.45 11.40
N GLY A 49 -1.18 8.30 10.78
CA GLY A 49 -1.55 7.07 11.47
C GLY A 49 -1.56 5.87 10.55
N LEU A 50 -1.31 4.72 11.14
CA LEU A 50 -1.39 3.43 10.46
C LEU A 50 -2.12 2.45 11.36
N ARG A 51 -3.10 1.74 10.80
CA ARG A 51 -3.80 0.68 11.51
C ARG A 51 -3.74 -0.59 10.67
N VAL A 52 -3.15 -1.62 11.24
CA VAL A 52 -3.14 -2.94 10.61
C VAL A 52 -4.42 -3.66 11.04
N LEU A 53 -5.28 -3.98 10.07
CA LEU A 53 -6.59 -4.58 10.33
C LEU A 53 -6.54 -6.10 10.26
N HIS A 54 -5.63 -6.65 9.46
CA HIS A 54 -5.49 -8.08 9.28
C HIS A 54 -4.10 -8.39 8.77
N SER A 55 -3.54 -9.52 9.21
CA SER A 55 -2.31 -10.04 8.62
C SER A 55 -2.35 -11.56 8.65
N ALA A 56 -1.83 -12.17 7.59
CA ALA A 56 -1.71 -13.61 7.48
C ALA A 56 -0.40 -13.93 6.80
N LEU A 57 0.34 -14.88 7.36
CA LEU A 57 1.64 -15.30 6.85
C LEU A 57 1.64 -16.79 6.59
N SER A 58 2.18 -17.17 5.45
CA SER A 58 2.58 -18.53 5.15
C SER A 58 4.09 -18.54 5.00
N GLU A 59 4.67 -19.66 4.54
CA GLU A 59 6.13 -19.79 4.47
C GLU A 59 6.77 -18.74 3.59
N ASN A 60 6.21 -18.49 2.39
CA ASN A 60 6.80 -17.59 1.39
C ASN A 60 5.88 -16.46 0.95
N HIS A 61 4.73 -16.32 1.59
CA HIS A 61 3.73 -15.33 1.19
C HIS A 61 3.12 -14.68 2.42
N GLY A 62 2.91 -13.37 2.35
CA GLY A 62 2.24 -12.62 3.40
C GLY A 62 1.19 -11.71 2.82
N GLU A 63 0.13 -11.49 3.59
CA GLU A 63 -0.95 -10.61 3.24
C GLU A 63 -1.23 -9.68 4.41
N VAL A 64 -1.34 -8.38 4.13
CA VAL A 64 -1.63 -7.38 5.16
C VAL A 64 -2.71 -6.45 4.65
N LEU A 65 -3.80 -6.34 5.42
CA LEU A 65 -4.81 -5.32 5.20
C LEU A 65 -4.57 -4.21 6.22
N PHE A 66 -4.37 -3.00 5.74
CA PHE A 66 -4.12 -1.86 6.61
C PHE A 66 -4.84 -0.61 6.13
N PHE A 67 -5.02 0.33 7.05
CA PHE A 67 -5.56 1.65 6.77
C PHE A 67 -4.47 2.68 7.10
N ALA A 68 -4.13 3.52 6.13
CA ALA A 68 -3.15 4.59 6.30
C ALA A 68 -3.86 5.93 6.30
N ARG A 69 -3.63 6.70 7.36
CA ARG A 69 -4.21 8.03 7.51
C ARG A 69 -3.21 9.05 6.98
N ILE A 70 -3.58 9.68 5.88
CA ILE A 70 -2.69 10.57 5.15
C ILE A 70 -3.45 11.83 4.76
N PHE A 71 -2.80 12.99 4.92
CA PHE A 71 -3.33 14.26 4.46
C PHE A 71 -2.38 14.92 3.48
N GLU A 72 -2.95 15.56 2.49
CA GLU A 72 -2.20 16.31 1.48
C GLU A 72 -2.88 17.65 1.28
N ARG A 73 -2.17 18.73 1.61
CA ARG A 73 -2.70 20.10 1.52
C ARG A 73 -4.05 20.25 2.25
N GLY A 74 -4.17 19.65 3.43
CA GLY A 74 -5.39 19.71 4.22
C GLY A 74 -6.51 18.80 3.76
N GLN A 75 -6.32 18.06 2.68
CA GLN A 75 -7.30 17.11 2.19
C GLN A 75 -6.99 15.70 2.67
N ASP A 76 -8.05 14.97 3.03
CA ASP A 76 -7.92 13.57 3.45
C ASP A 76 -7.62 12.70 2.23
N ARG A 77 -6.42 12.13 2.21
CA ARG A 77 -5.97 11.17 1.20
C ARG A 77 -5.79 9.78 1.77
N SER A 78 -6.43 9.51 2.90
CA SER A 78 -6.37 8.21 3.56
C SER A 78 -6.88 7.10 2.65
N PHE A 79 -6.34 5.91 2.85
CA PHE A 79 -6.71 4.76 2.03
C PHE A 79 -6.53 3.47 2.83
N ALA A 80 -7.20 2.42 2.36
CA ALA A 80 -6.90 1.06 2.81
C ALA A 80 -6.25 0.31 1.67
N GLU A 81 -5.36 -0.61 2.01
CA GLU A 81 -4.69 -1.44 1.03
C GLU A 81 -4.61 -2.87 1.53
N LEU A 82 -4.89 -3.80 0.63
CA LEU A 82 -4.61 -5.21 0.84
C LEU A 82 -3.32 -5.50 0.08
N SER A 83 -2.24 -5.66 0.83
CA SER A 83 -0.89 -5.82 0.28
C SER A 83 -0.47 -7.27 0.28
N ASP A 84 0.23 -7.67 -0.79
CA ASP A 84 0.88 -8.96 -0.88
C ASP A 84 2.38 -8.79 -0.72
N PHE A 85 2.97 -9.63 0.11
CA PHE A 85 4.40 -9.69 0.34
C PHE A 85 4.92 -11.07 -0.05
N THR A 86 6.11 -11.12 -0.60
CA THR A 86 6.81 -12.37 -0.86
C THR A 86 8.07 -12.43 -0.02
N ARG A 87 8.49 -13.64 0.32
CA ARG A 87 9.74 -13.85 1.05
C ARG A 87 10.83 -14.19 0.06
N GLU A 88 11.86 -13.36 0.00
CA GLU A 88 13.00 -13.53 -0.88
C GLU A 88 14.26 -13.49 -0.02
N GLU A 89 15.07 -14.53 -0.09
CA GLU A 89 16.33 -14.60 0.67
C GLU A 89 16.14 -14.28 2.16
N ASN A 90 15.10 -14.86 2.75
CA ASN A 90 14.74 -14.67 4.16
C ASN A 90 14.28 -13.25 4.51
N ALA A 91 13.93 -12.44 3.52
CA ALA A 91 13.41 -11.09 3.75
C ALA A 91 12.05 -10.92 3.09
N TRP A 92 11.13 -10.25 3.77
CA TRP A 92 9.83 -9.92 3.21
C TRP A 92 9.95 -8.73 2.27
N ARG A 93 9.40 -8.89 1.06
CA ARG A 93 9.41 -7.87 0.01
C ARG A 93 8.00 -7.56 -0.42
N TYR A 94 7.71 -6.28 -0.63
CA TYR A 94 6.41 -5.83 -1.12
C TYR A 94 6.25 -6.19 -2.59
N ALA A 95 5.23 -6.99 -2.91
CA ALA A 95 5.00 -7.48 -4.27
C ALA A 95 3.92 -6.70 -5.00
N SER A 96 2.78 -6.47 -4.36
CA SER A 96 1.65 -5.80 -4.97
C SER A 96 0.64 -5.37 -3.91
N GLY A 97 -0.34 -4.59 -4.33
CA GLY A 97 -1.42 -4.21 -3.43
C GLY A 97 -2.64 -3.76 -4.21
N ILE A 98 -3.80 -3.89 -3.57
CA ILE A 98 -5.06 -3.32 -4.05
C ILE A 98 -5.41 -2.19 -3.10
N LEU A 99 -5.53 -0.98 -3.63
CA LEU A 99 -5.74 0.21 -2.83
C LEU A 99 -7.13 0.77 -3.08
N LEU A 100 -7.84 1.12 -1.99
CA LEU A 100 -9.12 1.81 -2.06
C LEU A 100 -9.05 3.11 -1.27
N PRO A 101 -9.48 4.24 -1.86
CA PRO A 101 -9.48 5.52 -1.15
C PRO A 101 -10.54 5.53 -0.03
N ARG A 102 -10.38 6.43 0.91
CA ARG A 102 -11.29 6.54 2.06
C ARG A 102 -12.76 6.61 1.66
N ALA A 103 -13.06 7.33 0.59
CA ALA A 103 -14.44 7.51 0.14
C ALA A 103 -15.11 6.20 -0.30
N ALA A 104 -14.33 5.19 -0.68
CA ALA A 104 -14.84 3.89 -1.08
C ALA A 104 -15.03 2.92 0.09
N LEU A 105 -14.63 3.31 1.29
CA LEU A 105 -14.61 2.43 2.46
C LEU A 105 -15.82 2.69 3.36
N PRO A 106 -16.24 1.68 4.18
CA PRO A 106 -17.30 1.89 5.14
C PRO A 106 -16.86 2.85 6.25
N VAL A 107 -17.83 3.42 6.96
CA VAL A 107 -17.55 4.29 8.10
C VAL A 107 -16.76 3.54 9.18
N GLU A 108 -17.13 2.29 9.43
CA GLU A 108 -16.47 1.44 10.42
C GLU A 108 -15.30 0.72 9.81
N ILE A 109 -14.14 1.39 9.79
CA ILE A 109 -12.91 0.84 9.21
C ILE A 109 -12.50 -0.46 9.91
N ASP A 110 -12.66 -0.53 11.23
CA ASP A 110 -12.23 -1.70 12.00
C ASP A 110 -13.01 -2.97 11.70
N ALA A 111 -14.18 -2.85 11.08
CA ALA A 111 -14.98 -3.99 10.66
C ALA A 111 -14.54 -4.57 9.32
N LEU A 112 -13.61 -3.91 8.64
CA LEU A 112 -13.14 -4.33 7.33
C LEU A 112 -12.31 -5.61 7.43
N THR A 113 -12.60 -6.57 6.57
CA THR A 113 -11.87 -7.84 6.46
C THR A 113 -11.33 -7.98 5.05
N PRO A 114 -10.36 -8.88 4.80
CA PRO A 114 -9.91 -9.13 3.43
C PRO A 114 -11.04 -9.50 2.49
N VAL A 115 -12.00 -10.30 2.95
CA VAL A 115 -13.16 -10.71 2.13
C VAL A 115 -14.02 -9.50 1.78
N SER A 116 -14.39 -8.68 2.77
CA SER A 116 -15.22 -7.50 2.51
C SER A 116 -14.46 -6.45 1.68
N PHE A 117 -13.16 -6.31 1.91
CA PHE A 117 -12.32 -5.41 1.12
C PHE A 117 -12.29 -5.83 -0.35
N LEU A 118 -12.07 -7.11 -0.62
CA LEU A 118 -12.04 -7.63 -1.99
C LEU A 118 -13.39 -7.49 -2.67
N ALA A 119 -14.49 -7.66 -1.93
CA ALA A 119 -15.83 -7.43 -2.48
C ALA A 119 -16.03 -5.97 -2.89
N LEU A 120 -15.57 -5.02 -2.08
CA LEU A 120 -15.62 -3.60 -2.44
C LEU A 120 -14.76 -3.31 -3.66
N ALA A 121 -13.55 -3.85 -3.71
CA ALA A 121 -12.63 -3.65 -4.83
C ALA A 121 -13.22 -4.20 -6.12
N ALA A 122 -13.82 -5.37 -6.07
CA ALA A 122 -14.47 -5.99 -7.23
C ALA A 122 -15.64 -5.13 -7.73
N SER A 123 -16.43 -4.59 -6.81
CA SER A 123 -17.56 -3.72 -7.14
C SER A 123 -17.10 -2.44 -7.87
N LEU A 124 -15.99 -1.85 -7.42
CA LEU A 124 -15.46 -0.63 -8.03
C LEU A 124 -14.69 -0.90 -9.31
N ALA A 125 -14.04 -2.06 -9.40
CA ALA A 125 -13.28 -2.45 -10.56
C ALA A 125 -14.16 -2.96 -11.71
N THR A 126 -15.45 -3.25 -11.44
CA THR A 126 -16.36 -3.67 -12.50
C THR A 126 -16.44 -2.56 -13.54
N PRO A 127 -15.97 -2.80 -14.76
CA PRO A 127 -15.95 -1.75 -15.76
C PRO A 127 -17.37 -1.38 -16.16
N ALA A 128 -17.57 -0.08 -16.35
CA ALA A 128 -18.80 0.38 -16.96
C ALA A 128 -18.89 -0.17 -18.39
N PRO A 129 -20.11 -0.38 -18.92
CA PRO A 129 -20.25 -0.81 -20.31
C PRO A 129 -19.49 0.11 -21.24
N GLY A 130 -18.73 -0.46 -22.16
CA GLY A 130 -17.96 0.31 -23.12
C GLY A 130 -16.65 0.88 -22.63
N ARG A 131 -16.27 0.57 -21.43
CA ARG A 131 -15.05 1.06 -20.83
C ARG A 131 -13.81 0.26 -21.22
N CYS A 132 -13.98 -0.92 -21.64
CA CYS A 132 -12.88 -1.82 -21.98
C CYS A 132 -12.08 -1.33 -23.15
#